data_e3e4c06c5f0de58156e7509fd468b01c
#
_entry.id   e3e4c06c5f0de58156e7509fd468b01c
#
_cell.length_a   1.000
_cell.length_b   1.000
_cell.length_c   1.000
_cell.angle_alpha   90.00
_cell.angle_beta   90.00
_cell.angle_gamma   90.00
#
_symmetry.space_group_name_H-M   'P 1'
#
loop_
_entity.id
_entity.type
_entity.pdbx_description
1 polymer ?
#
loop_
_entity_poly.entity_id
_entity_poly.type
_entity_poly.pdbx_seq_one_letter_code
_entity_poly.pdbx_strand_id
1 'polypeptide(L)'
;MRARFALFALLAPLGLSACGDPAPSYIDQAWVRLSPNKDTPSSGYFVVHGGDAGVQLRGVLTDYALKVEMHETISKDGMTTMERVESVDVPPKGQVDFAPGGKHLMIWGINDTAISRGKMQFTFLMGNGDRLLVDAVIRKPEAAGTPKPADNATH
;
A
#
# COMPACT_ATOMS: atom_id res chain seq x y z
N MET A 1 -60.26 21.85 48.76
CA MET A 1 -59.70 22.00 47.40
C MET A 1 -58.18 21.82 47.53
N ARG A 2 -57.67 20.66 47.07
CA ARG A 2 -56.22 20.35 47.13
C ARG A 2 -55.75 20.21 45.68
N ALA A 3 -55.02 21.23 45.20
CA ALA A 3 -54.38 21.22 43.88
C ALA A 3 -53.12 20.37 43.91
N ARG A 4 -53.07 19.31 43.09
CA ARG A 4 -51.89 18.47 42.84
C ARG A 4 -51.17 19.02 41.63
N PHE A 5 -49.99 19.66 41.81
CA PHE A 5 -49.09 20.02 40.73
C PHE A 5 -48.30 18.77 40.34
N ALA A 6 -48.54 18.28 39.14
CA ALA A 6 -47.70 17.21 38.52
C ALA A 6 -46.51 17.89 37.85
N LEU A 7 -45.32 17.59 38.38
CA LEU A 7 -44.04 18.05 37.84
C LEU A 7 -43.63 17.04 36.72
N PHE A 8 -43.78 17.47 35.48
CA PHE A 8 -43.31 16.70 34.34
C PHE A 8 -41.82 16.96 34.14
N ALA A 9 -40.98 16.00 34.55
CA ALA A 9 -39.54 16.03 34.31
C ALA A 9 -39.28 15.67 32.82
N LEU A 10 -38.86 16.68 32.05
CA LEU A 10 -38.43 16.53 30.66
C LEU A 10 -37.05 15.91 30.60
N LEU A 11 -36.96 14.59 30.35
CA LEU A 11 -35.71 13.88 30.12
C LEU A 11 -35.24 14.20 28.70
N ALA A 12 -34.27 15.09 28.54
CA ALA A 12 -33.59 15.34 27.27
C ALA A 12 -32.58 14.18 27.01
N PRO A 13 -32.65 13.47 25.87
CA PRO A 13 -31.61 12.51 25.52
C PRO A 13 -30.34 13.28 25.13
N LEU A 14 -29.26 13.12 25.92
CA LEU A 14 -27.91 13.50 25.50
C LEU A 14 -27.50 12.54 24.37
N GLY A 15 -27.60 13.00 23.13
CA GLY A 15 -27.01 12.32 21.98
C GLY A 15 -25.48 12.37 22.12
N LEU A 16 -24.84 11.26 22.48
CA LEU A 16 -23.40 11.09 22.34
C LEU A 16 -23.11 11.00 20.83
N SER A 17 -22.69 12.13 20.23
CA SER A 17 -22.04 12.12 18.92
C SER A 17 -20.67 11.45 19.10
N ALA A 18 -20.59 10.15 18.77
CA ALA A 18 -19.32 9.47 18.62
C ALA A 18 -18.65 10.02 17.35
N CYS A 19 -17.87 11.10 17.48
CA CYS A 19 -16.90 11.50 16.47
C CYS A 19 -15.77 10.47 16.53
N GLY A 20 -15.86 9.41 15.74
CA GLY A 20 -14.74 8.51 15.48
C GLY A 20 -13.68 9.28 14.67
N ASP A 21 -12.40 9.10 15.02
CA ASP A 21 -11.31 9.64 14.20
C ASP A 21 -11.39 9.05 12.80
N PRO A 22 -11.12 9.84 11.75
CA PRO A 22 -11.13 9.36 10.37
C PRO A 22 -10.10 8.23 10.21
N ALA A 23 -10.47 7.19 9.46
CA ALA A 23 -9.58 6.07 9.19
C ALA A 23 -8.32 6.57 8.46
N PRO A 24 -7.11 6.26 8.96
CA PRO A 24 -5.88 6.69 8.33
C PRO A 24 -5.61 5.96 7.01
N SER A 25 -4.78 6.54 6.16
CA SER A 25 -4.19 5.82 5.03
C SER A 25 -3.17 4.81 5.55
N TYR A 26 -3.06 3.66 4.85
CA TYR A 26 -2.11 2.59 5.21
C TYR A 26 -1.66 1.82 3.99
N ILE A 27 -0.63 1.01 4.17
CA ILE A 27 -0.06 0.15 3.13
C ILE A 27 0.04 -1.26 3.66
N ASP A 28 -0.34 -2.24 2.82
CA ASP A 28 -0.24 -3.65 3.13
C ASP A 28 0.25 -4.48 1.94
N GLN A 29 0.33 -5.80 2.13
CA GLN A 29 0.71 -6.79 1.11
C GLN A 29 2.05 -6.49 0.42
N ALA A 30 2.98 -5.84 1.11
CA ALA A 30 4.25 -5.45 0.54
C ALA A 30 5.19 -6.66 0.33
N TRP A 31 5.71 -6.81 -0.90
CA TRP A 31 6.68 -7.83 -1.25
C TRP A 31 7.57 -7.39 -2.40
N VAL A 32 8.74 -8.00 -2.49
CA VAL A 32 9.75 -7.75 -3.53
C VAL A 32 10.02 -9.04 -4.27
N ARG A 33 9.93 -9.00 -5.59
CA ARG A 33 10.44 -10.05 -6.47
C ARG A 33 11.89 -9.74 -6.81
N LEU A 34 12.80 -10.52 -6.24
CA LEU A 34 14.23 -10.36 -6.48
C LEU A 34 14.56 -10.66 -7.93
N SER A 35 15.37 -9.82 -8.56
CA SER A 35 15.90 -10.10 -9.88
C SER A 35 16.92 -11.26 -9.82
N PRO A 36 16.92 -12.17 -10.81
CA PRO A 36 17.97 -13.21 -10.91
C PRO A 36 19.36 -12.64 -11.22
N ASN A 37 19.42 -11.45 -11.83
CA ASN A 37 20.65 -10.74 -12.13
C ASN A 37 20.77 -9.49 -11.26
N LYS A 38 21.90 -9.33 -10.54
CA LYS A 38 22.17 -8.18 -9.67
C LYS A 38 22.26 -6.85 -10.43
N ASP A 39 22.57 -6.88 -11.72
CA ASP A 39 22.69 -5.70 -12.57
C ASP A 39 21.35 -5.18 -13.08
N THR A 40 20.26 -5.97 -12.92
CA THR A 40 18.91 -5.58 -13.29
C THR A 40 18.07 -5.30 -12.05
N PRO A 41 17.11 -4.36 -12.14
CA PRO A 41 16.29 -4.01 -11.00
C PRO A 41 15.36 -5.15 -10.58
N SER A 42 15.16 -5.27 -9.28
CA SER A 42 14.09 -6.06 -8.68
C SER A 42 12.78 -5.27 -8.73
N SER A 43 11.66 -5.97 -8.59
CA SER A 43 10.34 -5.34 -8.61
C SER A 43 9.68 -5.40 -7.24
N GLY A 44 9.12 -4.27 -6.78
CA GLY A 44 8.37 -4.19 -5.54
C GLY A 44 6.88 -3.97 -5.78
N TYR A 45 6.05 -4.59 -4.94
CA TYR A 45 4.60 -4.58 -5.04
C TYR A 45 3.97 -4.39 -3.66
N PHE A 46 2.83 -3.72 -3.62
CA PHE A 46 2.07 -3.43 -2.39
C PHE A 46 0.69 -2.88 -2.75
N VAL A 47 -0.16 -2.74 -1.75
CA VAL A 47 -1.45 -2.04 -1.88
C VAL A 47 -1.40 -0.80 -0.99
N VAL A 48 -1.78 0.35 -1.53
CA VAL A 48 -1.94 1.59 -0.77
C VAL A 48 -3.41 1.95 -0.65
N HIS A 49 -3.86 2.18 0.59
CA HIS A 49 -5.23 2.52 0.94
C HIS A 49 -5.33 3.98 1.34
N GLY A 50 -6.34 4.69 0.81
CA GLY A 50 -6.50 6.14 0.96
C GLY A 50 -7.06 6.61 2.31
N GLY A 51 -7.55 5.70 3.14
CA GLY A 51 -8.28 6.08 4.34
C GLY A 51 -9.55 6.89 4.01
N ASP A 52 -10.08 7.62 4.98
CA ASP A 52 -11.31 8.40 4.78
C ASP A 52 -11.11 9.66 3.93
N ALA A 53 -9.91 10.25 3.95
CA ALA A 53 -9.61 11.51 3.26
C ALA A 53 -9.00 11.33 1.86
N GLY A 54 -8.51 10.12 1.53
CA GLY A 54 -7.62 9.92 0.40
C GLY A 54 -6.21 10.46 0.70
N VAL A 55 -5.24 10.10 -0.13
CA VAL A 55 -3.85 10.54 0.04
C VAL A 55 -3.11 10.45 -1.29
N GLN A 56 -2.04 11.22 -1.44
CA GLN A 56 -1.10 11.10 -2.54
C GLN A 56 0.17 10.36 -2.05
N LEU A 57 0.55 9.26 -2.73
CA LEU A 57 1.87 8.66 -2.56
C LEU A 57 2.88 9.43 -3.41
N ARG A 58 3.90 10.02 -2.77
CA ARG A 58 4.92 10.87 -3.43
C ARG A 58 6.25 10.19 -3.66
N GLY A 59 6.51 9.09 -2.99
CA GLY A 59 7.77 8.39 -3.16
C GLY A 59 7.94 7.25 -2.17
N VAL A 60 8.94 6.43 -2.45
CA VAL A 60 9.32 5.29 -1.62
C VAL A 60 10.82 5.30 -1.42
N LEU A 61 11.27 5.20 -0.18
CA LEU A 61 12.68 5.15 0.20
C LEU A 61 12.99 3.84 0.93
N THR A 62 14.26 3.48 0.95
CA THR A 62 14.78 2.37 1.75
C THR A 62 16.27 2.54 1.99
N ASP A 63 16.76 2.05 3.14
CA ASP A 63 18.20 1.97 3.44
C ASP A 63 18.82 0.66 2.93
N TYR A 64 18.01 -0.21 2.31
CA TYR A 64 18.42 -1.54 1.89
C TYR A 64 18.72 -1.66 0.39
N ALA A 65 18.61 -0.55 -0.37
CA ALA A 65 18.90 -0.54 -1.80
C ALA A 65 19.53 0.80 -2.21
N LEU A 66 20.23 0.78 -3.35
CA LEU A 66 20.87 1.99 -3.88
C LEU A 66 19.86 2.99 -4.44
N LYS A 67 18.78 2.49 -5.04
CA LYS A 67 17.77 3.33 -5.70
C LYS A 67 16.42 2.64 -5.73
N VAL A 68 15.35 3.41 -5.53
CA VAL A 68 13.95 2.98 -5.69
C VAL A 68 13.22 4.03 -6.52
N GLU A 69 12.44 3.59 -7.50
CA GLU A 69 11.57 4.45 -8.31
C GLU A 69 10.21 3.78 -8.49
N MET A 70 9.17 4.60 -8.58
CA MET A 70 7.83 4.16 -8.97
C MET A 70 7.73 4.19 -10.50
N HIS A 71 7.23 3.10 -11.07
CA HIS A 71 7.00 2.96 -12.52
C HIS A 71 5.61 2.41 -12.79
N GLU A 72 5.14 2.63 -14.01
CA GLU A 72 3.91 2.04 -14.54
C GLU A 72 4.19 1.36 -15.87
N THR A 73 3.68 0.16 -16.02
CA THR A 73 3.69 -0.56 -17.30
C THR A 73 2.49 -0.10 -18.12
N ILE A 74 2.75 0.49 -19.28
CA ILE A 74 1.72 0.95 -20.21
C ILE A 74 1.78 0.06 -21.46
N SER A 75 0.63 -0.53 -21.80
CA SER A 75 0.48 -1.31 -23.02
C SER A 75 -0.38 -0.52 -24.01
N LYS A 76 0.21 -0.09 -25.13
CA LYS A 76 -0.46 0.66 -26.19
C LYS A 76 -0.07 0.10 -27.55
N ASP A 77 -1.07 -0.18 -28.39
CA ASP A 77 -0.89 -0.66 -29.77
C ASP A 77 0.01 -1.91 -29.87
N GLY A 78 -0.08 -2.82 -28.90
CA GLY A 78 0.73 -4.04 -28.83
C GLY A 78 2.16 -3.84 -28.36
N MET A 79 2.57 -2.60 -28.06
CA MET A 79 3.85 -2.29 -27.44
C MET A 79 3.70 -2.03 -25.94
N THR A 80 4.62 -2.58 -25.18
CA THR A 80 4.68 -2.38 -23.72
C THR A 80 5.86 -1.50 -23.37
N THR A 81 5.60 -0.38 -22.70
CA THR A 81 6.60 0.56 -22.21
C THR A 81 6.49 0.69 -20.68
N MET A 82 7.59 1.08 -20.03
CA MET A 82 7.60 1.40 -18.63
C MET A 82 7.89 2.89 -18.48
N GLU A 83 7.00 3.60 -17.80
CA GLU A 83 7.14 5.03 -17.55
C GLU A 83 7.34 5.27 -16.04
N ARG A 84 8.22 6.22 -15.72
CA ARG A 84 8.41 6.66 -14.33
C ARG A 84 7.21 7.46 -13.88
N VAL A 85 6.75 7.18 -12.66
CA VAL A 85 5.64 7.88 -12.01
C VAL A 85 6.18 8.63 -10.79
N GLU A 86 5.95 9.93 -10.73
CA GLU A 86 6.46 10.76 -9.62
C GLU A 86 5.52 10.75 -8.41
N SER A 87 4.22 10.62 -8.63
CA SER A 87 3.23 10.51 -7.57
C SER A 87 1.99 9.73 -8.02
N VAL A 88 1.27 9.17 -7.05
CA VAL A 88 0.04 8.42 -7.29
C VAL A 88 -1.04 8.90 -6.34
N ASP A 89 -2.16 9.36 -6.88
CA ASP A 89 -3.32 9.74 -6.09
C ASP A 89 -4.14 8.51 -5.69
N VAL A 90 -4.45 8.41 -4.41
CA VAL A 90 -5.26 7.32 -3.83
C VAL A 90 -6.57 7.93 -3.33
N PRO A 91 -7.71 7.55 -3.92
CA PRO A 91 -8.98 8.19 -3.58
C PRO A 91 -9.42 7.89 -2.14
N PRO A 92 -10.28 8.76 -1.57
CA PRO A 92 -10.91 8.49 -0.29
C PRO A 92 -11.63 7.13 -0.29
N LYS A 93 -11.41 6.33 0.76
CA LYS A 93 -11.98 4.98 0.93
C LYS A 93 -11.67 4.00 -0.20
N GLY A 94 -10.72 4.38 -1.07
CA GLY A 94 -10.24 3.57 -2.18
C GLY A 94 -8.83 3.05 -1.96
N GLN A 95 -8.33 2.34 -2.95
CA GLN A 95 -6.98 1.80 -2.97
C GLN A 95 -6.36 1.91 -4.35
N VAL A 96 -5.03 1.82 -4.41
CA VAL A 96 -4.26 1.64 -5.63
C VAL A 96 -3.31 0.47 -5.44
N ASP A 97 -3.35 -0.46 -6.39
CA ASP A 97 -2.53 -1.66 -6.39
C ASP A 97 -1.26 -1.43 -7.20
N PHE A 98 -0.12 -1.65 -6.54
CA PHE A 98 1.16 -1.83 -7.21
C PHE A 98 1.35 -3.34 -7.43
N ALA A 99 1.08 -3.80 -8.65
CA ALA A 99 1.00 -5.22 -9.00
C ALA A 99 1.72 -5.53 -10.32
N PRO A 100 2.11 -6.78 -10.56
CA PRO A 100 2.71 -7.20 -11.82
C PRO A 100 1.85 -6.80 -13.04
N GLY A 101 2.48 -6.19 -14.04
CA GLY A 101 1.81 -5.70 -15.25
C GLY A 101 1.18 -4.31 -15.14
N GLY A 102 1.21 -3.69 -13.97
CA GLY A 102 0.73 -2.33 -13.72
C GLY A 102 1.80 -1.46 -13.04
N LYS A 103 1.37 -0.68 -12.05
CA LYS A 103 2.28 0.10 -11.21
C LYS A 103 3.17 -0.81 -10.37
N HIS A 104 4.44 -0.47 -10.23
CA HIS A 104 5.42 -1.24 -9.46
C HIS A 104 6.60 -0.36 -9.04
N LEU A 105 7.37 -0.85 -8.08
CA LEU A 105 8.68 -0.27 -7.77
C LEU A 105 9.75 -0.94 -8.62
N MET A 106 10.68 -0.15 -9.12
CA MET A 106 11.96 -0.62 -9.62
C MET A 106 13.02 -0.37 -8.54
N ILE A 107 13.75 -1.42 -8.15
CA ILE A 107 14.67 -1.41 -7.01
C ILE A 107 16.03 -1.91 -7.46
N TRP A 108 17.03 -1.03 -7.43
CA TRP A 108 18.41 -1.34 -7.83
C TRP A 108 19.30 -1.56 -6.62
N GLY A 109 20.17 -2.53 -6.72
CA GLY A 109 21.26 -2.74 -5.76
C GLY A 109 20.77 -3.05 -4.35
N ILE A 110 19.84 -4.01 -4.21
CA ILE A 110 19.42 -4.53 -2.89
C ILE A 110 20.64 -5.16 -2.22
N ASN A 111 20.92 -4.73 -0.98
CA ASN A 111 22.08 -5.21 -0.24
C ASN A 111 21.90 -6.66 0.26
N ASP A 112 23.05 -7.32 0.51
CA ASP A 112 23.08 -8.72 0.93
C ASP A 112 22.41 -8.93 2.31
N THR A 113 22.36 -7.91 3.16
CA THR A 113 21.70 -7.97 4.46
C THR A 113 20.19 -8.19 4.29
N ALA A 114 19.53 -7.41 3.43
CA ALA A 114 18.12 -7.56 3.14
C ALA A 114 17.81 -8.92 2.50
N ILE A 115 18.64 -9.34 1.54
CA ILE A 115 18.50 -10.63 0.85
C ILE A 115 18.62 -11.80 1.85
N SER A 116 19.59 -11.76 2.74
CA SER A 116 19.82 -12.80 3.75
C SER A 116 18.70 -12.87 4.79
N ARG A 117 18.13 -11.72 5.15
CA ARG A 117 16.99 -11.63 6.08
C ARG A 117 15.66 -12.03 5.43
N GLY A 118 15.58 -12.07 4.09
CA GLY A 118 14.36 -12.34 3.34
C GLY A 118 13.32 -11.23 3.44
N LYS A 119 13.73 -10.04 3.91
CA LYS A 119 12.86 -8.88 4.06
C LYS A 119 13.64 -7.57 4.02
N MET A 120 12.96 -6.51 3.59
CA MET A 120 13.46 -5.13 3.65
C MET A 120 12.36 -4.17 4.07
N GLN A 121 12.73 -3.08 4.70
CA GLN A 121 11.78 -2.04 5.10
C GLN A 121 11.77 -0.92 4.08
N PHE A 122 10.58 -0.48 3.73
CA PHE A 122 10.33 0.73 2.95
C PHE A 122 9.77 1.85 3.85
N THR A 123 10.12 3.08 3.49
CA THR A 123 9.49 4.29 3.99
C THR A 123 8.71 4.93 2.85
N PHE A 124 7.38 4.92 2.96
CA PHE A 124 6.49 5.54 2.00
C PHE A 124 6.23 6.99 2.40
N LEU A 125 6.45 7.90 1.46
CA LEU A 125 6.28 9.34 1.65
C LEU A 125 4.89 9.76 1.15
N MET A 126 4.03 10.18 2.08
CA MET A 126 2.67 10.58 1.75
C MET A 126 2.57 12.10 1.56
N GLY A 127 1.63 12.54 0.72
CA GLY A 127 1.44 13.95 0.39
C GLY A 127 0.97 14.83 1.55
N ASN A 128 0.38 14.23 2.56
CA ASN A 128 0.01 14.90 3.82
C ASN A 128 1.18 15.06 4.82
N GLY A 129 2.37 14.58 4.44
CA GLY A 129 3.58 14.63 5.28
C GLY A 129 3.85 13.37 6.10
N ASP A 130 2.93 12.41 6.12
CA ASP A 130 3.12 11.14 6.83
C ASP A 130 4.21 10.31 6.19
N ARG A 131 4.87 9.50 7.02
CA ARG A 131 5.87 8.50 6.61
C ARG A 131 5.44 7.15 7.16
N LEU A 132 5.09 6.24 6.27
CA LEU A 132 4.67 4.90 6.66
C LEU A 132 5.82 3.92 6.46
N LEU A 133 6.23 3.25 7.56
CA LEU A 133 7.27 2.23 7.53
C LEU A 133 6.60 0.87 7.37
N VAL A 134 6.97 0.13 6.32
CA VAL A 134 6.38 -1.17 6.01
C VAL A 134 7.46 -2.17 5.65
N ASP A 135 7.42 -3.35 6.29
CA ASP A 135 8.28 -4.47 5.94
C ASP A 135 7.73 -5.21 4.70
N ALA A 136 8.58 -5.41 3.70
CA ALA A 136 8.27 -6.18 2.50
C ALA A 136 9.04 -7.50 2.51
N VAL A 137 8.34 -8.59 2.22
CA VAL A 137 8.96 -9.92 2.09
C VAL A 137 9.71 -10.01 0.76
N ILE A 138 10.97 -10.43 0.79
CA ILE A 138 11.75 -10.69 -0.43
C ILE A 138 11.48 -12.12 -0.91
N ARG A 139 10.95 -12.25 -2.10
CA ARG A 139 10.74 -13.53 -2.80
C ARG A 139 11.85 -13.72 -3.82
N LYS A 140 12.45 -14.89 -3.81
CA LYS A 140 13.43 -15.27 -4.84
C LYS A 140 12.76 -15.36 -6.20
N PRO A 141 13.50 -15.17 -7.31
CA PRO A 141 12.95 -15.40 -8.64
C PRO A 141 12.37 -16.82 -8.68
N GLU A 142 11.12 -16.96 -9.12
CA GLU A 142 10.63 -18.29 -9.49
C GLU A 142 11.51 -18.80 -10.65
N ALA A 143 12.06 -20.00 -10.47
CA ALA A 143 12.71 -20.69 -11.58
C ALA A 143 11.67 -20.80 -12.70
N ALA A 144 12.02 -20.31 -13.89
CA ALA A 144 11.14 -20.36 -15.04
C ALA A 144 10.68 -21.82 -15.24
N GLY A 145 9.43 -22.14 -14.91
CA GLY A 145 8.88 -23.48 -15.14
C GLY A 145 7.97 -24.08 -14.08
N THR A 146 7.70 -23.40 -12.96
CA THR A 146 6.73 -23.96 -12.00
C THR A 146 5.35 -23.33 -12.23
N PRO A 147 4.35 -24.06 -12.75
CA PRO A 147 2.99 -23.56 -12.83
C PRO A 147 2.48 -23.26 -11.41
N LYS A 148 1.90 -22.08 -11.21
CA LYS A 148 1.16 -21.75 -9.98
C LYS A 148 0.14 -22.86 -9.73
N PRO A 149 0.10 -23.46 -8.52
CA PRO A 149 -1.00 -24.37 -8.19
C PRO A 149 -2.32 -23.61 -8.33
N ALA A 150 -3.21 -24.14 -9.17
CA ALA A 150 -4.56 -23.61 -9.28
C ALA A 150 -5.22 -23.74 -7.90
N ASP A 151 -5.70 -22.62 -7.35
CA ASP A 151 -6.55 -22.62 -6.19
C ASP A 151 -7.81 -23.41 -6.53
N ASN A 152 -7.84 -24.68 -6.10
CA ASN A 152 -9.05 -25.50 -6.11
C ASN A 152 -10.02 -24.88 -5.09
N ALA A 153 -10.88 -24.01 -5.59
CA ALA A 153 -12.13 -23.72 -4.91
C ALA A 153 -12.97 -24.99 -4.94
N THR A 154 -12.96 -25.72 -3.84
CA THR A 154 -13.91 -26.82 -3.60
C THR A 154 -15.13 -26.21 -2.92
N HIS A 155 -16.26 -26.50 -3.53
CA HIS A 155 -17.64 -26.19 -3.14
C HIS A 155 -17.98 -26.37 -1.66
#